data_9b7f830ad5de96d1c9abc9cf2836702e
#
_entry.id   9b7f830ad5de96d1c9abc9cf2836702e
#
_cell.length_a   1.000
_cell.length_b   1.000
_cell.length_c   1.000
_cell.angle_alpha   90.00
_cell.angle_beta   90.00
_cell.angle_gamma   90.00
#
_symmetry.space_group_name_H-M   'P 1'
#
loop_
_entity.id
_entity.type
_entity.pdbx_description
1 polymer ?
#
loop_
_entity_poly.entity_id
_entity_poly.type
_entity_poly.pdbx_seq_one_letter_code
_entity_poly.pdbx_strand_id
1 'polypeptide(L)'
;AAIRPLFRARYTVETKADASPVTEADRAAEAAMRAILEAERPQDGIVGEEYGVTREGADRRWVLDPIDGTRSFVTGRPIFGTLIALIEGETPVLGIIDQPILRERWVGVKGRPTIFNNAAAQTRDCALLANAHLGTTSPYLFDADTRPGFEAVAGAVGNLVMGGDCYSYGLLALGQLDLVIESGLKLYDFAALAPVVEGAGGRMCDWEGNPLSATSNGRVIAAGDAALVEQVLSLLG
;
A
#
# COMPACT_ATOMS: atom_id res chain seq x y z
N ALA A 1 1.98 -18.05 -4.89
CA ALA A 1 2.50 -19.43 -4.77
C ALA A 1 3.85 -19.43 -4.06
N ALA A 2 4.82 -18.56 -4.43
CA ALA A 2 6.19 -18.56 -3.88
C ALA A 2 6.25 -18.27 -2.36
N ILE A 3 5.43 -17.39 -1.84
CA ILE A 3 5.46 -16.90 -0.45
C ILE A 3 4.92 -17.92 0.57
N ARG A 4 3.80 -18.59 0.23
CA ARG A 4 3.06 -19.42 1.19
C ARG A 4 3.87 -20.53 1.87
N PRO A 5 4.75 -21.26 1.18
CA PRO A 5 5.56 -22.30 1.80
C PRO A 5 6.58 -21.75 2.81
N LEU A 6 6.96 -20.48 2.68
CA LEU A 6 7.97 -19.83 3.50
C LEU A 6 7.36 -19.10 4.72
N PHE A 7 6.05 -18.88 4.75
CA PHE A 7 5.39 -18.22 5.89
C PHE A 7 5.43 -19.11 7.13
N ARG A 8 5.97 -18.58 8.24
CA ARG A 8 6.21 -19.30 9.50
C ARG A 8 7.15 -20.51 9.38
N ALA A 9 7.90 -20.61 8.29
CA ALA A 9 8.96 -21.58 8.13
C ALA A 9 10.24 -21.12 8.86
N ARG A 10 11.24 -22.00 8.94
CA ARG A 10 12.60 -21.62 9.40
C ARG A 10 13.40 -21.15 8.19
N TYR A 11 13.77 -19.88 8.16
CA TYR A 11 14.62 -19.28 7.12
C TYR A 11 15.54 -18.22 7.75
N THR A 12 16.55 -17.83 7.01
CA THR A 12 17.44 -16.73 7.41
C THR A 12 16.77 -15.39 7.05
N VAL A 13 16.76 -14.48 8.01
CA VAL A 13 16.37 -13.09 7.79
C VAL A 13 17.66 -12.29 7.60
N GLU A 14 17.79 -11.61 6.47
CA GLU A 14 18.86 -10.67 6.22
C GLU A 14 18.39 -9.25 6.55
N THR A 15 19.31 -8.35 6.81
CA THR A 15 19.03 -6.94 7.06
C THR A 15 19.55 -6.13 5.88
N LYS A 16 18.69 -5.34 5.25
CA LYS A 16 19.07 -4.41 4.18
C LYS A 16 19.87 -3.22 4.73
N ALA A 17 20.42 -2.42 3.85
CA ALA A 17 21.23 -1.23 4.22
C ALA A 17 20.40 -0.18 5.02
N ASP A 18 19.11 -0.12 4.81
CA ASP A 18 18.17 0.74 5.53
C ASP A 18 17.64 0.14 6.84
N ALA A 19 18.25 -0.96 7.31
CA ALA A 19 17.86 -1.73 8.49
C ALA A 19 16.48 -2.42 8.39
N SER A 20 15.88 -2.51 7.21
CA SER A 20 14.68 -3.33 6.96
C SER A 20 15.05 -4.81 6.81
N PRO A 21 14.17 -5.75 7.22
CA PRO A 21 14.39 -7.17 6.97
C PRO A 21 14.11 -7.51 5.50
N VAL A 22 14.81 -8.51 5.00
CA VAL A 22 14.52 -9.18 3.72
C VAL A 22 14.66 -10.67 3.89
N THR A 23 13.85 -11.42 3.20
CA THR A 23 13.86 -12.89 3.26
C THR A 23 14.02 -13.50 1.87
N GLU A 24 14.29 -14.79 1.83
CA GLU A 24 14.25 -15.55 0.58
C GLU A 24 12.86 -15.46 -0.10
N ALA A 25 11.80 -15.27 0.69
CA ALA A 25 10.44 -15.17 0.18
C ALA A 25 10.23 -13.92 -0.67
N ASP A 26 10.78 -12.77 -0.23
CA ASP A 26 10.72 -11.50 -0.97
C ASP A 26 11.36 -11.66 -2.35
N ARG A 27 12.60 -12.16 -2.38
CA ARG A 27 13.36 -12.36 -3.62
C ARG A 27 12.71 -13.39 -4.55
N ALA A 28 12.25 -14.52 -4.02
CA ALA A 28 11.61 -15.56 -4.81
C ALA A 28 10.28 -15.07 -5.40
N ALA A 29 9.52 -14.27 -4.66
CA ALA A 29 8.26 -13.70 -5.13
C ALA A 29 8.48 -12.68 -6.24
N GLU A 30 9.42 -11.74 -6.07
CA GLU A 30 9.72 -10.75 -7.11
C GLU A 30 10.28 -11.42 -8.37
N ALA A 31 11.20 -12.37 -8.24
CA ALA A 31 11.73 -13.12 -9.38
C ALA A 31 10.62 -13.84 -10.18
N ALA A 32 9.66 -14.45 -9.47
CA ALA A 32 8.53 -15.11 -10.13
C ALA A 32 7.61 -14.13 -10.88
N MET A 33 7.33 -12.96 -10.29
CA MET A 33 6.54 -11.91 -10.94
C MET A 33 7.26 -11.35 -12.17
N ARG A 34 8.56 -11.05 -12.05
CA ARG A 34 9.37 -10.55 -13.17
C ARG A 34 9.40 -11.53 -14.33
N ALA A 35 9.58 -12.82 -14.08
CA ALA A 35 9.62 -13.84 -15.11
C ALA A 35 8.32 -13.87 -15.95
N ILE A 36 7.16 -13.70 -15.30
CA ILE A 36 5.86 -13.62 -15.97
C ILE A 36 5.77 -12.33 -16.79
N LEU A 37 6.11 -11.18 -16.19
CA LEU A 37 6.03 -9.88 -16.86
C LEU A 37 6.97 -9.80 -18.06
N GLU A 38 8.18 -10.30 -17.94
CA GLU A 38 9.16 -10.32 -19.05
C GLU A 38 8.69 -11.20 -20.22
N ALA A 39 7.99 -12.30 -19.93
CA ALA A 39 7.44 -13.17 -20.97
C ALA A 39 6.19 -12.56 -21.64
N GLU A 40 5.27 -11.98 -20.85
CA GLU A 40 3.95 -11.55 -21.32
C GLU A 40 3.92 -10.06 -21.73
N ARG A 41 4.82 -9.25 -21.18
CA ARG A 41 4.91 -7.79 -21.33
C ARG A 41 6.35 -7.32 -21.59
N PRO A 42 7.05 -7.84 -22.61
CA PRO A 42 8.50 -7.61 -22.80
C PRO A 42 8.86 -6.14 -23.10
N GLN A 43 7.89 -5.30 -23.46
CA GLN A 43 8.11 -3.87 -23.72
C GLN A 43 7.92 -2.99 -22.47
N ASP A 44 7.22 -3.50 -21.43
CA ASP A 44 6.95 -2.73 -20.23
C ASP A 44 8.21 -2.66 -19.32
N GLY A 45 8.35 -1.57 -18.59
CA GLY A 45 9.36 -1.44 -17.53
C GLY A 45 8.94 -2.19 -16.27
N ILE A 46 9.91 -2.47 -15.41
CA ILE A 46 9.64 -3.03 -14.08
C ILE A 46 10.45 -2.25 -13.05
N VAL A 47 9.78 -1.81 -11.98
CA VAL A 47 10.37 -1.22 -10.78
C VAL A 47 10.07 -2.16 -9.64
N GLY A 48 11.07 -2.82 -9.08
CA GLY A 48 10.88 -3.74 -7.97
C GLY A 48 11.70 -3.33 -6.76
N GLU A 49 11.21 -3.69 -5.59
CA GLU A 49 11.87 -3.42 -4.33
C GLU A 49 13.22 -4.15 -4.20
N GLU A 50 13.28 -5.42 -4.67
CA GLU A 50 14.43 -6.30 -4.43
C GLU A 50 15.46 -6.29 -5.57
N TYR A 51 15.01 -6.21 -6.83
CA TYR A 51 15.88 -6.28 -8.01
C TYR A 51 15.95 -4.97 -8.80
N GLY A 52 15.40 -3.87 -8.24
CA GLY A 52 15.52 -2.55 -8.84
C GLY A 52 14.76 -2.38 -10.15
N VAL A 53 15.31 -1.55 -11.06
CA VAL A 53 14.62 -1.07 -12.25
C VAL A 53 15.12 -1.77 -13.51
N THR A 54 14.20 -2.15 -14.40
CA THR A 54 14.49 -2.57 -15.77
C THR A 54 13.65 -1.75 -16.74
N ARG A 55 14.22 -1.37 -17.91
CA ARG A 55 13.55 -0.53 -18.94
C ARG A 55 12.91 0.74 -18.35
N GLU A 56 13.71 1.53 -17.64
CA GLU A 56 13.28 2.73 -16.91
C GLU A 56 12.51 3.74 -17.78
N GLY A 57 12.86 3.88 -19.06
CA GLY A 57 12.23 4.80 -20.01
C GLY A 57 10.94 4.27 -20.66
N ALA A 58 10.39 3.14 -20.23
CA ALA A 58 9.16 2.62 -20.78
C ALA A 58 7.94 3.45 -20.32
N ASP A 59 6.98 3.68 -21.24
CA ASP A 59 5.74 4.41 -20.96
C ASP A 59 4.86 3.71 -19.91
N ARG A 60 4.92 2.37 -19.90
CA ARG A 60 4.26 1.50 -18.93
C ARG A 60 5.27 0.85 -18.03
N ARG A 61 5.07 0.95 -16.73
CA ARG A 61 5.96 0.38 -15.72
C ARG A 61 5.15 -0.41 -14.69
N TRP A 62 5.53 -1.67 -14.51
CA TRP A 62 5.05 -2.49 -13.41
C TRP A 62 5.86 -2.16 -12.16
N VAL A 63 5.17 -1.92 -11.05
CA VAL A 63 5.79 -1.64 -9.76
C VAL A 63 5.45 -2.78 -8.82
N LEU A 64 6.48 -3.37 -8.20
CA LEU A 64 6.38 -4.60 -7.44
C LEU A 64 6.95 -4.43 -6.04
N ASP A 65 6.12 -4.74 -5.05
CA ASP A 65 6.56 -5.06 -3.70
C ASP A 65 6.16 -6.51 -3.41
N PRO A 66 7.12 -7.43 -3.31
CA PRO A 66 6.81 -8.84 -3.10
C PRO A 66 6.19 -9.13 -1.74
N ILE A 67 6.63 -8.46 -0.68
CA ILE A 67 6.10 -8.62 0.68
C ILE A 67 6.12 -7.26 1.40
N ASP A 68 5.15 -6.40 1.08
CA ASP A 68 4.90 -5.23 1.90
C ASP A 68 4.50 -5.68 3.32
N GLY A 69 5.20 -5.14 4.31
CA GLY A 69 5.09 -5.63 5.67
C GLY A 69 6.00 -6.83 5.98
N THR A 70 7.25 -6.85 5.51
CA THR A 70 8.23 -7.92 5.79
C THR A 70 8.40 -8.16 7.30
N ARG A 71 8.29 -7.13 8.13
CA ARG A 71 8.30 -7.27 9.61
C ARG A 71 7.13 -8.11 10.12
N SER A 72 5.94 -7.93 9.54
CA SER A 72 4.76 -8.74 9.83
C SER A 72 4.94 -10.18 9.34
N PHE A 73 5.52 -10.36 8.16
CA PHE A 73 5.83 -11.67 7.61
C PHE A 73 6.79 -12.46 8.52
N VAL A 74 7.94 -11.88 8.92
CA VAL A 74 8.95 -12.57 9.75
C VAL A 74 8.46 -12.86 11.17
N THR A 75 7.52 -12.05 11.68
CA THR A 75 6.89 -12.29 13.00
C THR A 75 5.66 -13.20 12.91
N GLY A 76 5.35 -13.72 11.72
CA GLY A 76 4.26 -14.67 11.49
C GLY A 76 2.85 -14.07 11.59
N ARG A 77 2.71 -12.75 11.40
CA ARG A 77 1.44 -12.03 11.37
C ARG A 77 0.93 -11.98 9.92
N PRO A 78 -0.28 -12.47 9.60
CA PRO A 78 -0.78 -12.52 8.22
C PRO A 78 -1.45 -11.19 7.80
N ILE A 79 -0.77 -10.06 8.05
CA ILE A 79 -1.21 -8.71 7.70
C ILE A 79 -0.25 -8.02 6.71
N PHE A 80 0.68 -8.79 6.12
CA PHE A 80 1.51 -8.38 4.99
C PHE A 80 0.77 -8.64 3.67
N GLY A 81 1.26 -8.08 2.57
CA GLY A 81 0.70 -8.38 1.24
C GLY A 81 1.73 -8.30 0.14
N THR A 82 1.39 -8.81 -1.04
CA THR A 82 2.12 -8.57 -2.28
C THR A 82 1.43 -7.42 -3.01
N LEU A 83 2.18 -6.41 -3.38
CA LEU A 83 1.69 -5.27 -4.14
C LEU A 83 2.17 -5.34 -5.59
N ILE A 84 1.23 -5.19 -6.51
CA ILE A 84 1.51 -5.12 -7.95
C ILE A 84 0.76 -3.91 -8.50
N ALA A 85 1.48 -2.95 -9.07
CA ALA A 85 0.87 -1.82 -9.75
C ALA A 85 1.29 -1.75 -11.22
N LEU A 86 0.45 -1.17 -12.06
CA LEU A 86 0.81 -0.67 -13.38
C LEU A 86 0.70 0.84 -13.39
N ILE A 87 1.76 1.51 -13.82
CA ILE A 87 1.82 2.96 -14.02
C ILE A 87 1.87 3.24 -15.53
N GLU A 88 1.05 4.16 -16.00
CA GLU A 88 1.12 4.77 -17.33
C GLU A 88 1.59 6.23 -17.20
N GLY A 89 2.74 6.55 -17.77
CA GLY A 89 3.43 7.81 -17.48
C GLY A 89 3.76 7.92 -15.99
N GLU A 90 3.12 8.85 -15.29
CA GLU A 90 3.26 9.05 -13.84
C GLU A 90 2.06 8.54 -13.03
N THR A 91 1.01 8.05 -13.69
CA THR A 91 -0.27 7.73 -13.04
C THR A 91 -0.40 6.23 -12.77
N PRO A 92 -0.64 5.80 -11.51
CA PRO A 92 -1.09 4.45 -11.22
C PRO A 92 -2.47 4.17 -11.85
N VAL A 93 -2.56 3.13 -12.69
CA VAL A 93 -3.80 2.79 -13.41
C VAL A 93 -4.38 1.45 -13.02
N LEU A 94 -3.56 0.56 -12.42
CA LEU A 94 -3.98 -0.72 -11.87
C LEU A 94 -3.23 -0.97 -10.58
N GLY A 95 -3.91 -1.52 -9.59
CA GLY A 95 -3.33 -1.95 -8.32
C GLY A 95 -3.90 -3.29 -7.87
N ILE A 96 -3.04 -4.13 -7.32
CA ILE A 96 -3.40 -5.39 -6.68
C ILE A 96 -2.78 -5.43 -5.30
N ILE A 97 -3.60 -5.73 -4.30
CA ILE A 97 -3.16 -6.15 -2.97
C ILE A 97 -3.50 -7.63 -2.86
N ASP A 98 -2.51 -8.51 -2.69
CA ASP A 98 -2.71 -9.96 -2.53
C ASP A 98 -2.20 -10.43 -1.18
N GLN A 99 -3.10 -10.83 -0.30
CA GLN A 99 -2.75 -11.48 0.98
C GLN A 99 -2.83 -13.01 0.80
N PRO A 100 -1.69 -13.68 0.56
CA PRO A 100 -1.70 -15.07 0.11
C PRO A 100 -2.12 -16.07 1.18
N ILE A 101 -1.99 -15.76 2.48
CA ILE A 101 -2.29 -16.67 3.57
C ILE A 101 -3.80 -16.75 3.81
N LEU A 102 -4.45 -15.59 3.88
CA LEU A 102 -5.92 -15.47 4.05
C LEU A 102 -6.66 -15.71 2.73
N ARG A 103 -5.95 -15.74 1.59
CA ARG A 103 -6.53 -15.85 0.24
C ARG A 103 -7.46 -14.68 -0.10
N GLU A 104 -7.01 -13.51 0.24
CA GLU A 104 -7.70 -12.26 -0.01
C GLU A 104 -6.97 -11.46 -1.06
N ARG A 105 -7.73 -10.92 -2.01
CA ARG A 105 -7.18 -10.14 -3.11
C ARG A 105 -8.10 -8.99 -3.46
N TRP A 106 -7.53 -7.79 -3.49
CA TRP A 106 -8.15 -6.59 -4.02
C TRP A 106 -7.53 -6.27 -5.36
N VAL A 107 -8.38 -5.95 -6.34
CA VAL A 107 -7.96 -5.52 -7.67
C VAL A 107 -8.68 -4.23 -7.99
N GLY A 108 -7.94 -3.13 -8.05
CA GLY A 108 -8.40 -1.81 -8.46
C GLY A 108 -7.90 -1.46 -9.85
N VAL A 109 -8.78 -0.93 -10.68
CA VAL A 109 -8.44 -0.38 -12.00
C VAL A 109 -9.05 1.00 -12.11
N LYS A 110 -8.25 1.98 -12.51
CA LYS A 110 -8.68 3.38 -12.63
C LYS A 110 -10.01 3.50 -13.39
N GLY A 111 -10.98 4.17 -12.76
CA GLY A 111 -12.32 4.35 -13.32
C GLY A 111 -13.23 3.12 -13.27
N ARG A 112 -12.86 2.08 -12.55
CA ARG A 112 -13.69 0.88 -12.35
C ARG A 112 -13.84 0.57 -10.86
N PRO A 113 -14.95 -0.09 -10.44
CA PRO A 113 -15.09 -0.57 -9.07
C PRO A 113 -13.97 -1.56 -8.71
N THR A 114 -13.44 -1.43 -7.50
CA THR A 114 -12.50 -2.38 -6.94
C THR A 114 -13.18 -3.70 -6.63
N ILE A 115 -12.52 -4.80 -6.98
CA ILE A 115 -13.00 -6.16 -6.73
C ILE A 115 -12.18 -6.76 -5.59
N PHE A 116 -12.87 -7.16 -4.53
CA PHE A 116 -12.33 -8.00 -3.46
C PHE A 116 -12.75 -9.45 -3.69
N ASN A 117 -11.81 -10.33 -3.96
CA ASN A 117 -12.04 -11.69 -4.39
C ASN A 117 -12.99 -11.73 -5.61
N ASN A 118 -14.25 -11.95 -5.43
CA ASN A 118 -15.25 -12.03 -6.51
C ASN A 118 -16.42 -11.04 -6.32
N ALA A 119 -16.31 -10.09 -5.38
CA ALA A 119 -17.35 -9.11 -5.08
C ALA A 119 -16.82 -7.69 -5.17
N ALA A 120 -17.68 -6.71 -5.44
CA ALA A 120 -17.29 -5.31 -5.38
C ALA A 120 -16.93 -4.93 -3.93
N ALA A 121 -15.79 -4.26 -3.77
CA ALA A 121 -15.39 -3.63 -2.52
C ALA A 121 -16.03 -2.23 -2.44
N GLN A 122 -16.38 -1.80 -1.23
CA GLN A 122 -16.93 -0.48 -0.99
C GLN A 122 -16.47 0.04 0.37
N THR A 123 -16.00 1.29 0.38
CA THR A 123 -15.72 2.03 1.61
C THR A 123 -17.04 2.36 2.33
N ARG A 124 -16.96 2.77 3.57
CA ARG A 124 -18.15 3.22 4.32
C ARG A 124 -18.16 4.75 4.46
N ASP A 125 -19.35 5.32 4.61
CA ASP A 125 -19.51 6.74 4.93
C ASP A 125 -19.04 7.02 6.36
N CYS A 126 -18.14 8.00 6.50
CA CYS A 126 -17.65 8.49 7.79
C CYS A 126 -17.24 9.95 7.66
N ALA A 127 -18.19 10.85 7.84
CA ALA A 127 -17.99 12.28 7.58
C ALA A 127 -17.22 13.04 8.68
N LEU A 128 -16.95 12.45 9.85
CA LEU A 128 -16.33 13.12 11.00
C LEU A 128 -15.14 12.34 11.53
N LEU A 129 -13.99 13.00 11.71
CA LEU A 129 -12.78 12.39 12.29
C LEU A 129 -13.04 11.75 13.66
N ALA A 130 -13.85 12.36 14.50
CA ALA A 130 -14.19 11.83 15.83
C ALA A 130 -14.86 10.45 15.81
N ASN A 131 -15.41 10.03 14.65
CA ASN A 131 -16.03 8.72 14.46
C ASN A 131 -15.14 7.77 13.65
N ALA A 132 -14.01 8.26 13.11
CA ALA A 132 -13.17 7.51 12.22
C ALA A 132 -12.29 6.49 12.96
N HIS A 133 -12.09 5.34 12.31
CA HIS A 133 -11.05 4.36 12.66
C HIS A 133 -9.82 4.64 11.79
N LEU A 134 -8.76 5.16 12.41
CA LEU A 134 -7.48 5.45 11.77
C LEU A 134 -6.56 4.23 11.86
N GLY A 135 -5.98 3.82 10.72
CA GLY A 135 -4.86 2.90 10.65
C GLY A 135 -3.53 3.63 10.39
N THR A 136 -2.45 3.12 10.96
CA THR A 136 -1.07 3.43 10.58
C THR A 136 -0.19 2.23 10.86
N THR A 137 0.84 2.00 10.06
CA THR A 137 1.73 0.85 10.27
C THR A 137 2.55 1.01 11.54
N SER A 138 3.11 2.19 11.76
CA SER A 138 3.95 2.43 12.95
C SER A 138 4.08 3.92 13.24
N PRO A 139 4.13 4.33 14.53
CA PRO A 139 4.42 5.70 14.89
C PRO A 139 5.88 6.10 14.56
N TYR A 140 6.75 5.14 14.26
CA TYR A 140 8.15 5.38 13.85
C TYR A 140 8.30 5.74 12.37
N LEU A 141 7.23 5.69 11.58
CA LEU A 141 7.23 6.21 10.20
C LEU A 141 7.31 7.75 10.16
N PHE A 142 6.95 8.40 11.25
CA PHE A 142 6.90 9.86 11.32
C PHE A 142 8.17 10.43 11.94
N ASP A 143 8.86 11.25 11.18
CA ASP A 143 10.05 12.01 11.61
C ASP A 143 9.67 13.27 12.40
N ALA A 144 10.62 14.14 12.66
CA ALA A 144 10.38 15.38 13.42
C ALA A 144 9.42 16.35 12.72
N ASP A 145 9.38 16.33 11.39
CA ASP A 145 8.55 17.24 10.59
C ASP A 145 7.12 16.72 10.43
N THR A 146 6.93 15.41 10.31
CA THR A 146 5.64 14.77 10.04
C THR A 146 4.91 14.32 11.30
N ARG A 147 5.62 14.07 12.39
CA ARG A 147 5.07 13.58 13.66
C ARG A 147 4.01 14.50 14.27
N PRO A 148 4.21 15.84 14.36
CA PRO A 148 3.20 16.72 14.98
C PRO A 148 1.85 16.66 14.26
N GLY A 149 1.85 16.63 12.90
CA GLY A 149 0.64 16.51 12.12
C GLY A 149 -0.06 15.16 12.35
N PHE A 150 0.69 14.06 12.32
CA PHE A 150 0.14 12.75 12.64
C PHE A 150 -0.49 12.71 14.04
N GLU A 151 0.19 13.23 15.07
CA GLU A 151 -0.32 13.25 16.45
C GLU A 151 -1.59 14.10 16.57
N ALA A 152 -1.69 15.20 15.83
CA ALA A 152 -2.91 16.02 15.79
C ALA A 152 -4.09 15.23 15.22
N VAL A 153 -3.90 14.51 14.11
CA VAL A 153 -4.93 13.66 13.53
C VAL A 153 -5.27 12.48 14.43
N ALA A 154 -4.26 11.80 14.98
CA ALA A 154 -4.45 10.68 15.90
C ALA A 154 -5.22 11.08 17.17
N GLY A 155 -5.05 12.31 17.65
CA GLY A 155 -5.81 12.87 18.77
C GLY A 155 -7.26 13.25 18.44
N ALA A 156 -7.60 13.38 17.15
CA ALA A 156 -8.93 13.80 16.70
C ALA A 156 -9.83 12.64 16.29
N VAL A 157 -9.28 11.42 16.10
CA VAL A 157 -10.07 10.25 15.65
C VAL A 157 -10.71 9.49 16.80
N GLY A 158 -11.76 8.75 16.49
CA GLY A 158 -12.46 7.92 17.47
C GLY A 158 -11.69 6.67 17.90
N ASN A 159 -10.84 6.13 17.02
CA ASN A 159 -10.03 4.94 17.29
C ASN A 159 -8.76 4.94 16.45
N LEU A 160 -7.65 4.51 17.03
CA LEU A 160 -6.35 4.33 16.35
C LEU A 160 -5.91 2.87 16.44
N VAL A 161 -5.59 2.29 15.28
CA VAL A 161 -5.04 0.93 15.17
C VAL A 161 -3.64 1.02 14.55
N MET A 162 -2.68 0.33 15.13
CA MET A 162 -1.30 0.28 14.64
C MET A 162 -0.95 -1.09 14.08
N GLY A 163 -0.12 -1.10 13.06
CA GLY A 163 0.20 -2.27 12.24
C GLY A 163 -0.79 -2.44 11.10
N GLY A 164 -0.44 -3.29 10.17
CA GLY A 164 -1.32 -3.65 9.05
C GLY A 164 -0.73 -3.43 7.69
N ASP A 165 0.33 -2.62 7.57
CA ASP A 165 1.02 -2.44 6.31
C ASP A 165 -0.01 -2.20 5.17
N CYS A 166 0.16 -2.71 3.97
CA CYS A 166 -0.82 -2.60 2.87
C CYS A 166 -2.20 -3.20 3.18
N TYR A 167 -2.28 -4.13 4.12
CA TYR A 167 -3.54 -4.77 4.50
C TYR A 167 -4.54 -3.79 5.11
N SER A 168 -4.04 -2.72 5.77
CA SER A 168 -4.87 -1.62 6.27
C SER A 168 -5.65 -0.93 5.14
N TYR A 169 -5.04 -0.74 3.98
CA TYR A 169 -5.69 -0.14 2.81
C TYR A 169 -6.73 -1.09 2.19
N GLY A 170 -6.46 -2.39 2.20
CA GLY A 170 -7.47 -3.40 1.85
C GLY A 170 -8.68 -3.37 2.78
N LEU A 171 -8.47 -3.24 4.09
CA LEU A 171 -9.53 -3.09 5.08
C LEU A 171 -10.30 -1.77 4.93
N LEU A 172 -9.61 -0.68 4.58
CA LEU A 172 -10.25 0.60 4.26
C LEU A 172 -11.15 0.46 3.03
N ALA A 173 -10.69 -0.21 1.99
CA ALA A 173 -11.50 -0.49 0.78
C ALA A 173 -12.73 -1.38 1.06
N LEU A 174 -12.78 -2.06 2.21
CA LEU A 174 -13.93 -2.85 2.68
C LEU A 174 -14.77 -2.12 3.74
N GLY A 175 -14.47 -0.84 4.05
CA GLY A 175 -15.18 -0.05 5.06
C GLY A 175 -14.95 -0.50 6.50
N GLN A 176 -13.84 -1.21 6.78
CA GLN A 176 -13.46 -1.63 8.14
C GLN A 176 -12.54 -0.59 8.81
N LEU A 177 -11.80 0.18 8.03
CA LEU A 177 -11.10 1.39 8.42
C LEU A 177 -11.65 2.57 7.63
N ASP A 178 -11.52 3.77 8.17
CA ASP A 178 -11.99 5.01 7.55
C ASP A 178 -10.85 5.85 7.02
N LEU A 179 -9.68 5.74 7.64
CA LEU A 179 -8.54 6.58 7.38
C LEU A 179 -7.26 5.75 7.55
N VAL A 180 -6.28 5.94 6.65
CA VAL A 180 -4.89 5.51 6.84
C VAL A 180 -3.99 6.71 6.55
N ILE A 181 -3.02 6.98 7.45
CA ILE A 181 -2.02 8.02 7.27
C ILE A 181 -0.65 7.43 7.48
N GLU A 182 0.24 7.69 6.54
CA GLU A 182 1.62 7.22 6.59
C GLU A 182 2.60 8.23 6.00
N SER A 183 3.88 8.07 6.32
CA SER A 183 4.97 8.89 5.81
C SER A 183 6.19 8.02 5.54
N GLY A 184 6.99 8.43 4.54
CA GLY A 184 8.23 7.74 4.19
C GLY A 184 8.05 6.52 3.29
N LEU A 185 6.84 6.31 2.73
CA LEU A 185 6.56 5.26 1.78
C LEU A 185 7.37 5.44 0.49
N LYS A 186 7.74 4.33 -0.13
CA LYS A 186 8.34 4.28 -1.46
C LYS A 186 7.28 4.04 -2.53
N LEU A 187 7.65 4.22 -3.78
CA LEU A 187 6.74 4.02 -4.90
C LEU A 187 6.09 2.61 -4.87
N TYR A 188 6.84 1.58 -4.54
CA TYR A 188 6.34 0.21 -4.50
C TYR A 188 5.38 -0.03 -3.33
N ASP A 189 5.45 0.77 -2.25
CA ASP A 189 4.54 0.65 -1.11
C ASP A 189 3.16 1.24 -1.41
N PHE A 190 3.05 2.32 -2.24
CA PHE A 190 1.79 3.03 -2.41
C PHE A 190 1.15 2.95 -3.82
N ALA A 191 1.92 2.66 -4.87
CA ALA A 191 1.41 2.72 -6.23
C ALA A 191 0.20 1.78 -6.48
N ALA A 192 0.19 0.59 -5.84
CA ALA A 192 -0.91 -0.35 -5.95
C ALA A 192 -2.14 0.07 -5.15
N LEU A 193 -1.95 0.86 -4.08
CA LEU A 193 -3.00 1.17 -3.12
C LEU A 193 -4.00 2.19 -3.67
N ALA A 194 -3.53 3.19 -4.43
CA ALA A 194 -4.37 4.26 -4.94
C ALA A 194 -5.51 3.74 -5.83
N PRO A 195 -5.29 2.93 -6.89
CA PRO A 195 -6.39 2.38 -7.68
C PRO A 195 -7.35 1.48 -6.90
N VAL A 196 -6.85 0.80 -5.85
CA VAL A 196 -7.67 -0.07 -4.99
C VAL A 196 -8.60 0.76 -4.11
N VAL A 197 -8.08 1.77 -3.43
CA VAL A 197 -8.87 2.64 -2.54
C VAL A 197 -9.88 3.46 -3.34
N GLU A 198 -9.45 4.09 -4.44
CA GLU A 198 -10.29 4.94 -5.27
C GLU A 198 -11.43 4.15 -5.96
N GLY A 199 -11.12 2.95 -6.46
CA GLY A 199 -12.14 2.08 -7.06
C GLY A 199 -13.16 1.55 -6.05
N ALA A 200 -12.86 1.57 -4.75
CA ALA A 200 -13.81 1.24 -3.68
C ALA A 200 -14.68 2.42 -3.23
N GLY A 201 -14.43 3.63 -3.78
CA GLY A 201 -15.17 4.85 -3.46
C GLY A 201 -14.43 5.80 -2.51
N GLY A 202 -13.22 5.44 -2.07
CA GLY A 202 -12.37 6.29 -1.24
C GLY A 202 -11.56 7.30 -2.04
N ARG A 203 -10.73 8.06 -1.34
CA ARG A 203 -9.76 9.00 -1.91
C ARG A 203 -8.38 8.73 -1.37
N MET A 204 -7.36 8.77 -2.24
CA MET A 204 -5.96 8.67 -1.85
C MET A 204 -5.17 9.86 -2.39
N CYS A 205 -4.39 10.53 -1.53
CA CYS A 205 -3.65 11.73 -1.89
C CYS A 205 -2.37 11.87 -1.04
N ASP A 206 -1.51 12.82 -1.42
CA ASP A 206 -0.42 13.26 -0.55
C ASP A 206 -0.92 14.18 0.59
N TRP A 207 0.00 14.64 1.44
CA TRP A 207 -0.34 15.52 2.57
C TRP A 207 -0.65 16.96 2.15
N GLU A 208 -0.49 17.30 0.89
CA GLU A 208 -0.91 18.56 0.26
C GLU A 208 -2.27 18.44 -0.43
N GLY A 209 -2.87 17.24 -0.44
CA GLY A 209 -4.16 16.95 -1.07
C GLY A 209 -4.08 16.63 -2.57
N ASN A 210 -2.86 16.53 -3.14
CA ASN A 210 -2.68 16.19 -4.54
C ASN A 210 -2.83 14.69 -4.79
N PRO A 211 -3.34 14.27 -5.97
CA PRO A 211 -3.35 12.86 -6.37
C PRO A 211 -1.93 12.25 -6.32
N LEU A 212 -1.83 10.99 -5.91
CA LEU A 212 -0.55 10.28 -5.90
C LEU A 212 -0.07 9.99 -7.33
N SER A 213 1.22 10.12 -7.52
CA SER A 213 1.93 9.86 -8.77
C SER A 213 3.23 9.10 -8.50
N ALA A 214 3.92 8.67 -9.56
CA ALA A 214 5.22 8.01 -9.44
C ALA A 214 6.30 8.90 -8.77
N THR A 215 6.08 10.21 -8.69
CA THR A 215 7.01 11.20 -8.10
C THR A 215 6.57 11.71 -6.72
N SER A 216 5.48 11.19 -6.17
CA SER A 216 5.02 11.57 -4.82
C SER A 216 6.04 11.24 -3.74
N ASN A 217 6.11 12.08 -2.71
CA ASN A 217 7.15 12.07 -1.67
C ASN A 217 6.97 10.96 -0.60
N GLY A 218 5.94 10.13 -0.73
CA GLY A 218 5.66 9.04 0.20
C GLY A 218 4.92 9.46 1.48
N ARG A 219 4.41 10.68 1.55
CA ARG A 219 3.44 11.12 2.55
C ARG A 219 2.04 10.87 2.01
N VAL A 220 1.29 10.00 2.66
CA VAL A 220 0.07 9.44 2.11
C VAL A 220 -1.10 9.58 3.08
N ILE A 221 -2.25 9.98 2.54
CA ILE A 221 -3.57 9.93 3.16
C ILE A 221 -4.44 9.03 2.29
N ALA A 222 -5.06 8.02 2.89
CA ALA A 222 -6.14 7.25 2.28
C ALA A 222 -7.39 7.38 3.16
N ALA A 223 -8.49 7.83 2.59
CA ALA A 223 -9.76 8.03 3.28
C ALA A 223 -10.89 7.28 2.58
N GLY A 224 -11.73 6.61 3.35
CA GLY A 224 -12.93 5.95 2.84
C GLY A 224 -14.02 6.93 2.44
N ASP A 225 -14.13 8.04 3.15
CA ASP A 225 -15.01 9.18 2.85
C ASP A 225 -14.16 10.41 2.54
N ALA A 226 -14.40 11.04 1.40
CA ALA A 226 -13.65 12.22 0.97
C ALA A 226 -13.78 13.41 1.96
N ALA A 227 -14.84 13.47 2.74
CA ALA A 227 -15.04 14.51 3.76
C ALA A 227 -13.98 14.45 4.88
N LEU A 228 -13.33 13.31 5.11
CA LEU A 228 -12.23 13.20 6.07
C LEU A 228 -10.95 13.89 5.57
N VAL A 229 -10.70 13.90 4.26
CA VAL A 229 -9.46 14.45 3.70
C VAL A 229 -9.27 15.91 4.07
N GLU A 230 -10.30 16.74 3.91
CA GLU A 230 -10.24 18.19 4.21
C GLU A 230 -9.97 18.43 5.72
N GLN A 231 -10.56 17.61 6.60
CA GLN A 231 -10.33 17.69 8.03
C GLN A 231 -8.90 17.28 8.39
N VAL A 232 -8.37 16.22 7.75
CA VAL A 232 -6.99 15.77 7.94
C VAL A 232 -6.01 16.84 7.47
N LEU A 233 -6.20 17.38 6.25
CA LEU A 233 -5.32 18.42 5.70
C LEU A 233 -5.26 19.67 6.61
N SER A 234 -6.37 20.04 7.22
CA SER A 234 -6.40 21.18 8.17
C SER A 234 -5.59 20.94 9.45
N LEU A 235 -5.31 19.70 9.81
CA LEU A 235 -4.52 19.33 10.99
C LEU A 235 -3.05 19.06 10.65
N LEU A 236 -2.75 18.73 9.39
CA LEU A 236 -1.38 18.49 8.95
C LEU A 236 -0.59 19.80 8.75
N GLY A 237 -1.27 20.94 8.61
CA GLY A 237 -0.68 22.30 8.50
C GLY A 237 -0.52 22.72 7.08
#